data_beadb607c97aafef2972ef2831d6d611
#
_entry.id   beadb607c97aafef2972ef2831d6d611
#
_cell.length_a   1.000
_cell.length_b   1.000
_cell.length_c   1.000
_cell.angle_alpha   90.00
_cell.angle_beta   90.00
_cell.angle_gamma   90.00
#
_symmetry.space_group_name_H-M   'P 1'
#
loop_
_entity.id
_entity.type
_entity.pdbx_description
1 polymer ?
#
loop_
_entity_poly.entity_id
_entity_poly.type
_entity_poly.pdbx_seq_one_letter_code
_entity_poly.pdbx_strand_id
1 'polypeptide(L)'
;ENLPKVVENGQDKAARLAMANASLMAGTAFGNSMVGLVHAIGHALGGVCHVAHGEAMTILLPAVMKYNLEKCKERYGELLLPLAGPEVYAATPAELRAQKTIDTLVALRQQLADLTGLPTTLSQTGRVKPEQFDEVASTALNDGAIIVNPAEANHEEIVGILREVWA
;
A
#
# COMPACT_ATOMS: atom_id res chain seq x y z
N GLU A 1 -15.04 2.79 1.76
CA GLU A 1 -16.50 2.89 1.66
C GLU A 1 -16.95 3.10 0.20
N ASN A 2 -16.42 4.09 -0.52
CA ASN A 2 -16.90 4.44 -1.86
C ASN A 2 -16.11 3.78 -3.01
N LEU A 3 -14.90 3.31 -2.78
CA LEU A 3 -14.07 2.70 -3.82
C LEU A 3 -14.71 1.44 -4.42
N PRO A 4 -15.20 0.46 -3.65
CA PRO A 4 -15.90 -0.69 -4.22
C PRO A 4 -17.13 -0.27 -5.05
N LYS A 5 -17.95 0.67 -4.56
CA LYS A 5 -19.14 1.17 -5.26
C LYS A 5 -18.81 1.76 -6.64
N VAL A 6 -17.72 2.55 -6.72
CA VAL A 6 -17.28 3.14 -8.00
C VAL A 6 -16.77 2.08 -8.96
N VAL A 7 -16.10 1.04 -8.44
CA VAL A 7 -15.61 -0.07 -9.25
C VAL A 7 -16.77 -0.89 -9.81
N GLU A 8 -17.78 -1.17 -8.99
CA GLU A 8 -18.99 -1.90 -9.41
C GLU A 8 -19.86 -1.06 -10.36
N ASN A 9 -20.01 0.24 -10.10
CA ASN A 9 -20.82 1.15 -10.92
C ASN A 9 -20.11 2.48 -11.16
N GLY A 10 -19.35 2.57 -12.23
CA GLY A 10 -18.66 3.80 -12.65
C GLY A 10 -19.57 4.99 -12.99
N GLN A 11 -20.89 4.82 -13.04
CA GLN A 11 -21.86 5.88 -13.28
C GLN A 11 -22.45 6.47 -11.99
N ASP A 12 -22.13 5.93 -10.81
CA ASP A 12 -22.51 6.50 -9.52
C ASP A 12 -21.77 7.83 -9.27
N LYS A 13 -22.46 8.92 -9.57
CA LYS A 13 -21.90 10.28 -9.46
C LYS A 13 -21.55 10.65 -8.02
N ALA A 14 -22.32 10.19 -7.03
CA ALA A 14 -22.06 10.48 -5.62
C ALA A 14 -20.79 9.75 -5.14
N ALA A 15 -20.64 8.48 -5.45
CA ALA A 15 -19.44 7.73 -5.14
C ALA A 15 -18.20 8.27 -5.88
N ARG A 16 -18.33 8.67 -7.16
CA ARG A 16 -17.26 9.31 -7.93
C ARG A 16 -16.81 10.64 -7.32
N LEU A 17 -17.75 11.48 -6.90
CA LEU A 17 -17.42 12.75 -6.23
C LEU A 17 -16.70 12.50 -4.89
N ALA A 18 -17.17 11.52 -4.10
CA ALA A 18 -16.50 11.12 -2.87
C ALA A 18 -15.05 10.66 -3.12
N MET A 19 -14.82 9.87 -4.18
CA MET A 19 -13.48 9.44 -4.55
C MET A 19 -12.60 10.59 -5.06
N ALA A 20 -13.15 11.54 -5.81
CA ALA A 20 -12.41 12.73 -6.23
C ALA A 20 -11.97 13.59 -5.04
N ASN A 21 -12.86 13.79 -4.06
CA ASN A 21 -12.54 14.49 -2.82
C ASN A 21 -11.48 13.72 -2.01
N ALA A 22 -11.61 12.40 -1.88
CA ALA A 22 -10.62 11.58 -1.18
C ALA A 22 -9.23 11.68 -1.85
N SER A 23 -9.17 11.66 -3.18
CA SER A 23 -7.93 11.83 -3.94
C SER A 23 -7.29 13.21 -3.70
N LEU A 24 -8.08 14.28 -3.70
CA LEU A 24 -7.60 15.64 -3.39
C LEU A 24 -7.06 15.72 -1.95
N MET A 25 -7.79 15.17 -0.99
CA MET A 25 -7.36 15.14 0.41
C MET A 25 -6.05 14.34 0.59
N ALA A 26 -5.95 13.18 -0.06
CA ALA A 26 -4.73 12.38 -0.05
C ALA A 26 -3.55 13.14 -0.67
N GLY A 27 -3.76 13.80 -1.82
CA GLY A 27 -2.76 14.65 -2.47
C GLY A 27 -2.26 15.78 -1.57
N THR A 28 -3.17 16.45 -0.87
CA THR A 28 -2.84 17.49 0.11
C THR A 28 -2.04 16.90 1.30
N ALA A 29 -2.44 15.74 1.80
CA ALA A 29 -1.79 15.09 2.93
C ALA A 29 -0.34 14.71 2.58
N PHE A 30 -0.11 13.94 1.52
CA PHE A 30 1.25 13.52 1.17
C PHE A 30 2.12 14.66 0.63
N GLY A 31 1.54 15.71 0.06
CA GLY A 31 2.27 16.94 -0.30
C GLY A 31 2.89 17.65 0.91
N ASN A 32 2.37 17.42 2.11
CA ASN A 32 2.90 17.96 3.36
C ASN A 32 3.75 16.96 4.17
N SER A 33 3.45 15.66 4.07
CA SER A 33 4.13 14.61 4.86
C SER A 33 5.18 13.83 4.08
N MET A 34 5.23 14.02 2.78
CA MET A 34 5.92 13.16 1.83
C MET A 34 5.35 11.72 1.84
N VAL A 35 5.99 10.83 1.12
CA VAL A 35 5.66 9.41 1.03
C VAL A 35 6.86 8.58 1.51
N GLY A 36 6.71 7.28 1.72
CA GLY A 36 7.76 6.45 2.32
C GLY A 36 8.20 5.28 1.45
N LEU A 37 8.63 4.22 2.09
CA LEU A 37 9.23 3.04 1.46
C LEU A 37 8.34 2.37 0.39
N VAL A 38 7.01 2.42 0.53
CA VAL A 38 6.08 1.94 -0.51
C VAL A 38 6.38 2.63 -1.84
N HIS A 39 6.54 3.94 -1.82
CA HIS A 39 6.80 4.73 -3.03
C HIS A 39 8.24 4.56 -3.52
N ALA A 40 9.23 4.50 -2.62
CA ALA A 40 10.61 4.26 -3.00
C ALA A 40 10.76 2.96 -3.79
N ILE A 41 10.21 1.85 -3.27
CA ILE A 41 10.24 0.55 -3.97
C ILE A 41 9.35 0.60 -5.23
N GLY A 42 8.18 1.21 -5.15
CA GLY A 42 7.26 1.27 -6.27
C GLY A 42 7.75 2.12 -7.44
N HIS A 43 8.45 3.23 -7.17
CA HIS A 43 9.12 4.02 -8.21
C HIS A 43 10.24 3.21 -8.88
N ALA A 44 11.03 2.48 -8.08
CA ALA A 44 12.06 1.58 -8.60
C ALA A 44 11.48 0.47 -9.48
N LEU A 45 10.37 -0.16 -9.07
CA LEU A 45 9.63 -1.14 -9.89
C LEU A 45 9.11 -0.52 -11.19
N GLY A 46 8.67 0.73 -11.14
CA GLY A 46 8.27 1.47 -12.34
C GLY A 46 9.43 1.73 -13.29
N GLY A 47 10.56 2.18 -12.76
CA GLY A 47 11.76 2.50 -13.55
C GLY A 47 12.46 1.27 -14.12
N VAL A 48 12.65 0.23 -13.33
CA VAL A 48 13.41 -0.98 -13.70
C VAL A 48 12.54 -1.99 -14.46
N CYS A 49 11.30 -2.20 -13.97
CA CYS A 49 10.44 -3.30 -14.44
C CYS A 49 9.21 -2.81 -15.22
N HIS A 50 9.00 -1.51 -15.33
CA HIS A 50 7.83 -0.91 -15.99
C HIS A 50 6.47 -1.34 -15.40
N VAL A 51 6.43 -1.61 -14.09
CA VAL A 51 5.19 -1.87 -13.36
C VAL A 51 4.40 -0.57 -13.25
N ALA A 52 3.10 -0.62 -13.50
CA ALA A 52 2.24 0.56 -13.35
C ALA A 52 2.23 1.04 -11.88
N HIS A 53 2.31 2.36 -11.67
CA HIS A 53 2.45 2.95 -10.34
C HIS A 53 1.38 2.44 -9.34
N GLY A 54 0.11 2.47 -9.74
CA GLY A 54 -0.99 2.01 -8.87
C GLY A 54 -0.91 0.53 -8.51
N GLU A 55 -0.49 -0.33 -9.45
CA GLU A 55 -0.27 -1.76 -9.19
C GLU A 55 0.86 -1.96 -8.17
N ALA A 56 2.01 -1.30 -8.38
CA ALA A 56 3.14 -1.38 -7.45
C ALA A 56 2.75 -0.94 -6.04
N MET A 57 2.06 0.22 -5.90
CA MET A 57 1.60 0.72 -4.59
C MET A 57 0.66 -0.28 -3.91
N THR A 58 -0.30 -0.83 -4.64
CA THR A 58 -1.30 -1.76 -4.10
C THR A 58 -0.67 -3.08 -3.64
N ILE A 59 0.30 -3.60 -4.39
CA ILE A 59 1.02 -4.84 -4.05
C ILE A 59 1.91 -4.63 -2.82
N LEU A 60 2.67 -3.54 -2.78
CA LEU A 60 3.66 -3.27 -1.74
C LEU A 60 3.08 -2.84 -0.40
N LEU A 61 1.94 -2.12 -0.40
CA LEU A 61 1.42 -1.46 0.79
C LEU A 61 1.31 -2.37 2.02
N PRO A 62 0.70 -3.58 1.96
CA PRO A 62 0.57 -4.42 3.15
C PRO A 62 1.92 -4.91 3.69
N ALA A 63 2.86 -5.28 2.83
CA ALA A 63 4.17 -5.77 3.24
C ALA A 63 5.00 -4.66 3.91
N VAL A 64 5.00 -3.46 3.32
CA VAL A 64 5.70 -2.31 3.92
C VAL A 64 5.02 -1.84 5.21
N MET A 65 3.69 -1.93 5.33
CA MET A 65 3.02 -1.65 6.60
C MET A 65 3.44 -2.66 7.68
N LYS A 66 3.59 -3.95 7.37
CA LYS A 66 4.14 -4.93 8.30
C LYS A 66 5.58 -4.59 8.68
N TYR A 67 6.41 -4.21 7.71
CA TYR A 67 7.79 -3.78 7.96
C TYR A 67 7.86 -2.60 8.93
N ASN A 68 7.00 -1.61 8.76
CA ASN A 68 6.92 -0.43 9.60
C ASN A 68 6.14 -0.63 10.92
N LEU A 69 5.54 -1.80 11.16
CA LEU A 69 4.54 -2.02 12.20
C LEU A 69 5.00 -1.58 13.58
N GLU A 70 6.21 -1.96 14.00
CA GLU A 70 6.73 -1.64 15.33
C GLU A 70 6.92 -0.12 15.55
N LYS A 71 7.22 0.62 14.49
CA LYS A 71 7.37 2.08 14.55
C LYS A 71 6.05 2.84 14.43
N CYS A 72 5.02 2.20 13.86
CA CYS A 72 3.76 2.84 13.51
C CYS A 72 2.54 2.27 14.24
N LYS A 73 2.74 1.37 15.21
CA LYS A 73 1.71 0.57 15.86
C LYS A 73 0.51 1.39 16.34
N GLU A 74 0.78 2.49 17.03
CA GLU A 74 -0.25 3.37 17.57
C GLU A 74 -1.07 4.03 16.45
N ARG A 75 -0.39 4.62 15.46
CA ARG A 75 -1.04 5.27 14.31
C ARG A 75 -1.83 4.29 13.44
N TYR A 76 -1.30 3.10 13.21
CA TYR A 76 -2.02 2.06 12.48
C TYR A 76 -3.25 1.58 13.25
N GLY A 77 -3.16 1.51 14.59
CA GLY A 77 -4.30 1.20 15.44
C GLY A 77 -5.44 2.22 15.30
N GLU A 78 -5.12 3.51 15.23
CA GLU A 78 -6.09 4.59 15.02
C GLU A 78 -6.76 4.52 13.64
N LEU A 79 -6.03 4.10 12.60
CA LEU A 79 -6.57 3.96 11.25
C LEU A 79 -7.67 2.89 11.14
N LEU A 80 -7.76 1.96 12.08
CA LEU A 80 -8.82 0.95 12.08
C LEU A 80 -10.22 1.58 12.15
N LEU A 81 -10.37 2.68 12.89
CA LEU A 81 -11.66 3.37 13.03
C LEU A 81 -12.22 3.86 11.69
N PRO A 82 -11.52 4.66 10.90
CA PRO A 82 -12.03 5.12 9.61
C PRO A 82 -12.09 4.01 8.54
N LEU A 83 -11.29 2.94 8.65
CA LEU A 83 -11.26 1.83 7.67
C LEU A 83 -12.35 0.79 7.91
N ALA A 84 -12.54 0.36 9.15
CA ALA A 84 -13.44 -0.75 9.50
C ALA A 84 -14.70 -0.32 10.26
N GLY A 85 -14.79 0.95 10.68
CA GLY A 85 -15.91 1.49 11.41
C GLY A 85 -15.83 1.32 12.93
N PRO A 86 -16.72 2.02 13.67
CA PRO A 86 -16.65 2.11 15.13
C PRO A 86 -16.92 0.77 15.83
N GLU A 87 -17.73 -0.09 15.27
CA GLU A 87 -18.08 -1.39 15.87
C GLU A 87 -16.85 -2.32 15.89
N VAL A 88 -16.16 -2.45 14.75
CA VAL A 88 -14.93 -3.26 14.63
C VAL A 88 -13.83 -2.67 15.50
N TYR A 89 -13.70 -1.34 15.49
CA TYR A 89 -12.70 -0.65 16.32
C TYR A 89 -12.91 -0.90 17.82
N ALA A 90 -14.16 -0.79 18.30
CA ALA A 90 -14.49 -1.01 19.71
C ALA A 90 -14.34 -2.48 20.15
N ALA A 91 -14.67 -3.41 19.25
CA ALA A 91 -14.55 -4.85 19.51
C ALA A 91 -13.10 -5.38 19.45
N THR A 92 -12.17 -4.61 18.84
CA THR A 92 -10.79 -5.04 18.67
C THR A 92 -9.93 -4.52 19.82
N PRO A 93 -9.24 -5.41 20.61
CA PRO A 93 -8.29 -5.00 21.64
C PRO A 93 -7.23 -4.05 21.10
N ALA A 94 -6.81 -3.06 21.90
CA ALA A 94 -5.95 -1.97 21.46
C ALA A 94 -4.63 -2.48 20.83
N GLU A 95 -4.04 -3.50 21.43
CA GLU A 95 -2.79 -4.14 20.97
C GLU A 95 -2.90 -4.86 19.63
N LEU A 96 -4.12 -5.23 19.21
CA LEU A 96 -4.39 -5.93 17.94
C LEU A 96 -4.86 -5.00 16.82
N ARG A 97 -5.20 -3.76 17.13
CA ARG A 97 -5.78 -2.82 16.13
C ARG A 97 -4.87 -2.55 14.94
N ALA A 98 -3.58 -2.41 15.18
CA ALA A 98 -2.61 -2.15 14.11
C ALA A 98 -2.55 -3.32 13.11
N GLN A 99 -2.48 -4.55 13.61
CA GLN A 99 -2.52 -5.74 12.74
C GLN A 99 -3.87 -5.84 12.02
N LYS A 100 -4.96 -5.60 12.73
CA LYS A 100 -6.32 -5.62 12.16
C LYS A 100 -6.50 -4.59 11.04
N THR A 101 -5.83 -3.44 11.14
CA THR A 101 -5.78 -2.43 10.06
C THR A 101 -5.13 -3.00 8.80
N ILE A 102 -3.97 -3.66 8.95
CA ILE A 102 -3.29 -4.32 7.81
C ILE A 102 -4.18 -5.40 7.20
N ASP A 103 -4.77 -6.25 8.03
CA ASP A 103 -5.68 -7.32 7.56
C ASP A 103 -6.89 -6.75 6.81
N THR A 104 -7.44 -5.62 7.27
CA THR A 104 -8.57 -4.92 6.61
C THR A 104 -8.16 -4.40 5.24
N LEU A 105 -6.95 -3.86 5.09
CA LEU A 105 -6.43 -3.41 3.79
C LEU A 105 -6.15 -4.58 2.85
N VAL A 106 -5.63 -5.70 3.35
CA VAL A 106 -5.45 -6.94 2.57
C VAL A 106 -6.79 -7.45 2.05
N ALA A 107 -7.82 -7.48 2.91
CA ALA A 107 -9.16 -7.90 2.52
C ALA A 107 -9.78 -6.97 1.45
N LEU A 108 -9.63 -5.65 1.62
CA LEU A 108 -10.08 -4.67 0.61
C LEU A 108 -9.35 -4.85 -0.73
N ARG A 109 -8.02 -5.05 -0.69
CA ARG A 109 -7.22 -5.33 -1.90
C ARG A 109 -7.74 -6.58 -2.61
N GLN A 110 -8.01 -7.66 -1.87
CA GLN A 110 -8.53 -8.89 -2.45
C GLN A 110 -9.91 -8.68 -3.09
N GLN A 111 -10.82 -7.99 -2.39
CA GLN A 111 -12.14 -7.64 -2.95
C GLN A 111 -12.01 -6.87 -4.28
N LEU A 112 -11.11 -5.90 -4.35
CA LEU A 112 -10.88 -5.13 -5.56
C LEU A 112 -10.25 -5.99 -6.67
N ALA A 113 -9.33 -6.89 -6.33
CA ALA A 113 -8.72 -7.82 -7.27
C ALA A 113 -9.78 -8.77 -7.88
N ASP A 114 -10.69 -9.29 -7.07
CA ASP A 114 -11.77 -10.16 -7.51
C ASP A 114 -12.73 -9.44 -8.49
N LEU A 115 -12.95 -8.13 -8.28
CA LEU A 115 -13.82 -7.31 -9.14
C LEU A 115 -13.15 -6.85 -10.44
N THR A 116 -11.84 -6.67 -10.45
CA THR A 116 -11.13 -5.95 -11.53
C THR A 116 -10.05 -6.77 -12.23
N GLY A 117 -9.62 -7.89 -11.64
CA GLY A 117 -8.43 -8.61 -12.08
C GLY A 117 -7.11 -7.91 -11.73
N LEU A 118 -7.12 -6.92 -10.82
CA LEU A 118 -5.92 -6.23 -10.37
C LEU A 118 -4.91 -7.22 -9.78
N PRO A 119 -3.62 -7.19 -10.19
CA PRO A 119 -2.61 -8.08 -9.63
C PRO A 119 -2.40 -7.80 -8.13
N THR A 120 -2.28 -8.86 -7.34
CA THR A 120 -2.01 -8.80 -5.90
C THR A 120 -0.57 -9.20 -5.54
N THR A 121 0.18 -9.71 -6.52
CA THR A 121 1.60 -10.09 -6.39
C THR A 121 2.42 -9.56 -7.57
N LEU A 122 3.73 -9.46 -7.41
CA LEU A 122 4.62 -8.98 -8.48
C LEU A 122 4.66 -9.94 -9.66
N SER A 123 4.60 -11.26 -9.41
CA SER A 123 4.60 -12.26 -10.48
C SER A 123 3.38 -12.14 -11.39
N GLN A 124 2.21 -11.80 -10.83
CA GLN A 124 0.98 -11.59 -11.59
C GLN A 124 1.04 -10.40 -12.55
N THR A 125 1.93 -9.45 -12.32
CA THR A 125 2.11 -8.33 -13.26
C THR A 125 2.72 -8.77 -14.60
N GLY A 126 3.40 -9.92 -14.62
CA GLY A 126 4.12 -10.43 -15.79
C GLY A 126 5.33 -9.58 -16.22
N ARG A 127 5.73 -8.59 -15.41
CA ARG A 127 6.77 -7.58 -15.75
C ARG A 127 8.04 -7.73 -14.92
N VAL A 128 7.93 -8.25 -13.72
CA VAL A 128 9.04 -8.38 -12.76
C VAL A 128 9.64 -9.77 -12.84
N LYS A 129 10.96 -9.86 -12.66
CA LYS A 129 11.69 -11.12 -12.53
C LYS A 129 12.52 -11.08 -11.25
N PRO A 130 12.67 -12.21 -10.52
CA PRO A 130 13.45 -12.23 -9.28
C PRO A 130 14.91 -11.76 -9.43
N GLU A 131 15.49 -11.93 -10.61
CA GLU A 131 16.86 -11.50 -10.94
C GLU A 131 17.01 -9.96 -10.93
N GLN A 132 15.91 -9.22 -10.99
CA GLN A 132 15.89 -7.76 -10.97
C GLN A 132 15.79 -7.18 -9.54
N PHE A 133 15.57 -8.01 -8.51
CA PHE A 133 15.34 -7.53 -7.15
C PHE A 133 16.50 -6.71 -6.58
N ASP A 134 17.74 -7.10 -6.87
CA ASP A 134 18.92 -6.35 -6.42
C ASP A 134 18.99 -4.96 -7.08
N GLU A 135 18.66 -4.85 -8.35
CA GLU A 135 18.62 -3.58 -9.08
C GLU A 135 17.47 -2.69 -8.56
N VAL A 136 16.28 -3.27 -8.34
CA VAL A 136 15.14 -2.55 -7.77
C VAL A 136 15.47 -2.04 -6.36
N ALA A 137 16.08 -2.87 -5.50
CA ALA A 137 16.46 -2.48 -4.15
C ALA A 137 17.50 -1.35 -4.15
N SER A 138 18.54 -1.45 -5.00
CA SER A 138 19.55 -0.41 -5.16
C SER A 138 18.95 0.91 -5.66
N THR A 139 18.00 0.84 -6.59
CA THR A 139 17.29 2.01 -7.12
C THR A 139 16.41 2.64 -6.04
N ALA A 140 15.68 1.84 -5.27
CA ALA A 140 14.81 2.30 -4.20
C ALA A 140 15.59 3.03 -3.07
N LEU A 141 16.79 2.58 -2.74
CA LEU A 141 17.66 3.22 -1.75
C LEU A 141 18.11 4.63 -2.17
N ASN A 142 18.12 4.93 -3.45
CA ASN A 142 18.44 6.24 -4.00
C ASN A 142 17.22 7.16 -4.22
N ASP A 143 16.01 6.66 -3.92
CA ASP A 143 14.78 7.46 -4.03
C ASP A 143 14.59 8.33 -2.78
N GLY A 144 14.34 9.63 -2.97
CA GLY A 144 14.12 10.57 -1.88
C GLY A 144 12.90 10.23 -0.99
N ALA A 145 11.97 9.43 -1.46
CA ALA A 145 10.83 8.97 -0.67
C ALA A 145 11.23 8.10 0.53
N ILE A 146 12.39 7.44 0.50
CA ILE A 146 12.85 6.57 1.58
C ILE A 146 13.19 7.36 2.86
N ILE A 147 13.59 8.64 2.72
CA ILE A 147 14.12 9.46 3.81
C ILE A 147 13.14 9.63 4.97
N VAL A 148 11.85 9.68 4.67
CA VAL A 148 10.78 9.90 5.66
C VAL A 148 10.10 8.60 6.12
N ASN A 149 10.61 7.43 5.68
CA ASN A 149 10.04 6.17 6.13
C ASN A 149 10.30 5.96 7.63
N PRO A 150 9.31 5.53 8.43
CA PRO A 150 9.45 5.39 9.88
C PRO A 150 10.53 4.41 10.33
N ALA A 151 10.71 3.31 9.60
CA ALA A 151 11.80 2.36 9.82
C ALA A 151 12.85 2.52 8.70
N GLU A 152 14.12 2.67 9.07
CA GLU A 152 15.20 2.62 8.10
C GLU A 152 15.21 1.26 7.41
N ALA A 153 15.49 1.26 6.11
CA ALA A 153 15.57 0.02 5.33
C ALA A 153 16.90 -0.06 4.61
N ASN A 154 17.54 -1.22 4.66
CA ASN A 154 18.74 -1.53 3.90
C ASN A 154 18.41 -2.37 2.64
N HIS A 155 19.42 -2.65 1.83
CA HIS A 155 19.27 -3.39 0.59
C HIS A 155 18.65 -4.79 0.78
N GLU A 156 19.14 -5.55 1.76
CA GLU A 156 18.68 -6.92 2.01
C GLU A 156 17.22 -6.94 2.50
N GLU A 157 16.81 -5.97 3.29
CA GLU A 157 15.45 -5.83 3.78
C GLU A 157 14.48 -5.48 2.63
N ILE A 158 14.89 -4.60 1.71
CA ILE A 158 14.09 -4.30 0.51
C ILE A 158 13.95 -5.54 -0.37
N VAL A 159 15.03 -6.28 -0.60
CA VAL A 159 14.96 -7.56 -1.32
C VAL A 159 14.04 -8.55 -0.60
N GLY A 160 14.06 -8.58 0.74
CA GLY A 160 13.15 -9.38 1.56
C GLY A 160 11.68 -9.03 1.31
N ILE A 161 11.36 -7.73 1.29
CA ILE A 161 10.00 -7.23 0.97
C ILE A 161 9.59 -7.64 -0.45
N LEU A 162 10.48 -7.49 -1.45
CA LEU A 162 10.20 -7.88 -2.83
C LEU A 162 9.92 -9.38 -2.95
N ARG A 163 10.64 -10.22 -2.21
CA ARG A 163 10.39 -11.68 -2.14
C ARG A 163 9.05 -12.01 -1.48
N GLU A 164 8.68 -11.31 -0.40
CA GLU A 164 7.39 -11.49 0.27
C GLU A 164 6.21 -11.24 -0.67
N VAL A 165 6.31 -10.22 -1.52
CA VAL A 165 5.22 -9.81 -2.43
C VAL A 165 5.33 -10.44 -3.83
N TRP A 166 6.28 -11.36 -4.05
CA TRP A 166 6.50 -11.99 -5.35
C TRP A 166 5.40 -12.96 -5.75
N ALA A 167 4.93 -13.84 -4.84
CA ALA A 167 3.99 -14.94 -5.12
C ALA A 167 2.81 -14.99 -4.14
#